data_ee1c89fbf8f67e00ac2ce9c24e5de544
#
_entry.id   ee1c89fbf8f67e00ac2ce9c24e5de544
#
_cell.length_a   1.000
_cell.length_b   1.000
_cell.length_c   1.000
_cell.angle_alpha   90.00
_cell.angle_beta   90.00
_cell.angle_gamma   90.00
#
_symmetry.space_group_name_H-M   'P 1'
#
loop_
_entity.id
_entity.type
_entity.pdbx_description
1 polymer ?
#
loop_
_entity_poly.entity_id
_entity_poly.type
_entity_poly.pdbx_seq_one_letter_code
_entity_poly.pdbx_strand_id
1 'polypeptide(L)' 'MMDLNLRNAVIANVSGNSKEELEATISDAIQSGEEKMLPGLGVLFEVLWEKSPESEKEEIXTTLENGLK' A
#
# COMPACT_ATOMS: atom_id res chain seq x y z
N MET A 1 2.81 -8.78 13.92
CA MET A 1 3.87 -8.39 12.99
C MET A 1 3.84 -9.27 11.77
N MET A 2 4.01 -8.68 10.59
CA MET A 2 3.98 -9.41 9.33
C MET A 2 5.33 -10.09 9.10
N ASP A 3 5.32 -11.37 8.72
CA ASP A 3 6.59 -12.03 8.51
C ASP A 3 7.17 -11.70 7.13
N LEU A 4 8.46 -12.00 6.97
CA LEU A 4 9.15 -11.65 5.74
C LEU A 4 8.62 -12.41 4.53
N ASN A 5 8.16 -13.65 4.72
CA ASN A 5 7.66 -14.41 3.60
C ASN A 5 6.41 -13.79 3.01
N LEU A 6 5.52 -13.30 3.87
CA LEU A 6 4.32 -12.65 3.38
C LEU A 6 4.66 -11.34 2.68
N ARG A 7 5.54 -10.57 3.25
CA ARG A 7 5.96 -9.31 2.62
C ARG A 7 6.57 -9.58 1.25
N ASN A 8 7.45 -10.54 1.16
CA ASN A 8 8.09 -10.86 -0.11
C ASN A 8 7.08 -11.36 -1.14
N ALA A 9 6.09 -12.14 -0.70
CA ALA A 9 5.07 -12.63 -1.62
C ALA A 9 4.25 -11.50 -2.20
N VAL A 10 3.88 -10.53 -1.37
CA VAL A 10 3.13 -9.38 -1.87
C VAL A 10 3.96 -8.61 -2.88
N ILE A 11 5.22 -8.34 -2.54
CA ILE A 11 6.08 -7.58 -3.43
C ILE A 11 6.24 -8.31 -4.77
N ALA A 12 6.44 -9.63 -4.72
CA ALA A 12 6.61 -10.39 -5.95
C ALA A 12 5.37 -10.32 -6.82
N ASN A 13 4.19 -10.36 -6.20
CA ASN A 13 2.95 -10.33 -6.98
C ASN A 13 2.76 -9.03 -7.74
N VAL A 14 3.26 -7.92 -7.23
CA VAL A 14 3.01 -6.63 -7.88
C VAL A 14 4.23 -6.09 -8.59
N SER A 15 5.36 -6.77 -8.51
CA SER A 15 6.56 -6.31 -9.21
C SER A 15 6.31 -6.27 -10.71
N GLY A 16 6.71 -5.18 -11.31
CA GLY A 16 6.53 -5.01 -12.75
C GLY A 16 5.16 -4.55 -13.18
N ASN A 17 4.22 -4.39 -12.25
CA ASN A 17 2.92 -3.87 -12.62
C ASN A 17 3.02 -2.40 -13.02
N SER A 18 2.19 -2.01 -13.97
CA SER A 18 2.10 -0.62 -14.35
C SER A 18 1.39 0.19 -13.28
N LYS A 19 1.48 1.50 -13.40
CA LYS A 19 0.78 2.39 -12.49
C LYS A 19 -0.72 2.09 -12.48
N GLU A 20 -1.29 1.89 -13.66
CA GLU A 20 -2.72 1.60 -13.77
C GLU A 20 -3.08 0.27 -13.12
N GLU A 21 -2.22 -0.74 -13.30
CA GLU A 21 -2.46 -2.03 -12.67
C GLU A 21 -2.37 -1.94 -11.14
N LEU A 22 -1.43 -1.15 -10.65
CA LEU A 22 -1.33 -0.96 -9.21
C LEU A 22 -2.54 -0.26 -8.65
N GLU A 23 -3.02 0.77 -9.35
CA GLU A 23 -4.22 1.47 -8.91
C GLU A 23 -5.42 0.53 -8.84
N ALA A 24 -5.58 -0.31 -9.85
CA ALA A 24 -6.69 -1.27 -9.85
C ALA A 24 -6.56 -2.25 -8.70
N THR A 25 -5.36 -2.73 -8.44
CA THR A 25 -5.13 -3.67 -7.35
C THR A 25 -5.52 -3.05 -6.01
N ILE A 26 -5.09 -1.82 -5.79
CA ILE A 26 -5.39 -1.14 -4.53
C ILE A 26 -6.90 -0.91 -4.39
N SER A 27 -7.52 -0.42 -5.46
CA SER A 27 -8.96 -0.16 -5.42
C SER A 27 -9.75 -1.43 -5.17
N ASP A 28 -9.38 -2.52 -5.82
CA ASP A 28 -10.09 -3.78 -5.63
C ASP A 28 -9.94 -4.28 -4.20
N ALA A 29 -8.73 -4.17 -3.64
CA ALA A 29 -8.51 -4.63 -2.28
C ALA A 29 -9.34 -3.83 -1.29
N ILE A 30 -9.40 -2.52 -1.48
CA ILE A 30 -10.18 -1.68 -0.58
C ILE A 30 -11.66 -1.97 -0.71
N GLN A 31 -12.15 -2.12 -1.94
CA GLN A 31 -13.57 -2.36 -2.16
C GLN A 31 -14.02 -3.71 -1.64
N SER A 32 -13.13 -4.70 -1.66
CA SER A 32 -13.52 -6.02 -1.16
C SER A 32 -13.85 -5.97 0.34
N GLY A 33 -13.21 -5.09 1.07
CA GLY A 33 -13.44 -4.95 2.50
C GLY A 33 -13.02 -6.14 3.32
N GLU A 34 -12.31 -7.09 2.75
CA GLU A 34 -11.89 -8.29 3.46
C GLU A 34 -10.63 -8.03 4.25
N GLU A 35 -10.61 -8.52 5.48
CA GLU A 35 -9.44 -8.30 6.33
C GLU A 35 -8.20 -8.97 5.78
N LYS A 36 -8.34 -10.02 5.00
CA LYS A 36 -7.18 -10.68 4.43
C LYS A 36 -6.44 -9.80 3.44
N MET A 37 -7.05 -8.70 3.00
CA MET A 37 -6.38 -7.76 2.10
C MET A 37 -5.48 -6.78 2.84
N LEU A 38 -5.65 -6.66 4.16
CA LEU A 38 -4.91 -5.65 4.90
C LEU A 38 -3.41 -5.84 4.85
N PRO A 39 -2.88 -7.07 4.97
CA PRO A 39 -1.42 -7.21 4.88
C PRO A 39 -0.87 -6.74 3.54
N GLY A 40 -1.56 -7.04 2.44
CA GLY A 40 -1.09 -6.57 1.15
C GLY A 40 -1.09 -5.06 1.05
N LEU A 41 -2.15 -4.42 1.53
CA LEU A 41 -2.21 -2.98 1.52
C LEU A 41 -1.12 -2.38 2.41
N GLY A 42 -0.84 -3.04 3.54
CA GLY A 42 0.22 -2.58 4.42
C GLY A 42 1.58 -2.63 3.77
N VAL A 43 1.87 -3.70 3.03
CA VAL A 43 3.16 -3.79 2.35
C VAL A 43 3.27 -2.71 1.28
N LEU A 44 2.20 -2.46 0.53
CA LEU A 44 2.24 -1.40 -0.47
C LEU A 44 2.45 -0.04 0.19
N PHE A 45 1.83 0.19 1.35
CA PHE A 45 2.07 1.44 2.06
C PHE A 45 3.51 1.56 2.52
N GLU A 46 4.12 0.46 2.97
CA GLU A 46 5.52 0.50 3.36
C GLU A 46 6.40 0.92 2.19
N VAL A 47 6.15 0.35 1.01
CA VAL A 47 6.93 0.71 -0.16
C VAL A 47 6.75 2.19 -0.50
N LEU A 48 5.52 2.65 -0.47
CA LEU A 48 5.24 4.06 -0.73
C LEU A 48 6.01 4.95 0.23
N TRP A 49 5.94 4.61 1.52
CA TRP A 49 6.58 5.43 2.53
C TRP A 49 8.09 5.47 2.37
N GLU A 50 8.68 4.29 2.16
CA GLU A 50 10.14 4.20 2.07
C GLU A 50 10.69 4.91 0.83
N LYS A 51 9.93 4.90 -0.26
CA LYS A 51 10.40 5.48 -1.51
C LYS A 51 10.03 6.94 -1.69
N SER A 52 9.18 7.48 -0.82
CA SER A 52 8.72 8.86 -0.96
C SER A 52 9.73 9.83 -0.35
N PRO A 53 9.98 10.96 -1.02
CA PRO A 53 10.79 12.01 -0.39
C PRO A 53 10.02 12.67 0.75
N GLU A 54 10.75 13.46 1.56
CA GLU A 54 10.14 14.05 2.74
C GLU A 54 8.92 14.89 2.43
N SER A 55 8.95 15.64 1.33
CA SER A 55 7.82 16.49 1.00
C SER A 55 6.57 15.65 0.73
N GLU A 56 6.72 14.51 0.07
CA GLU A 56 5.58 13.64 -0.18
C GLU A 56 5.11 12.96 1.09
N LYS A 57 6.03 12.61 1.99
CA LYS A 57 5.63 12.03 3.25
C LYS A 57 4.74 12.98 4.03
N GLU A 58 5.07 14.26 4.01
CA GLU A 58 4.22 15.25 4.69
C GLU A 58 2.82 15.28 4.08
N GLU A 59 2.75 15.19 2.77
CA GLU A 59 1.44 15.16 2.12
C GLU A 59 0.66 13.92 2.51
N ILE A 60 1.32 12.80 2.58
CA ILE A 60 0.67 11.56 3.01
C ILE A 60 0.09 11.72 4.41
N UNK A 61 0.78 12.16 5.17
CA UNK A 61 0.42 12.34 6.31
C UNK A 61 -0.65 13.13 6.46
N THR A 62 -0.65 14.31 5.82
CA THR A 62 -1.76 15.25 5.86
C THR A 62 -3.05 14.60 5.37
N THR A 63 -2.94 13.86 4.28
CA THR A 63 -4.10 13.17 3.74
C THR A 63 -4.67 12.18 4.76
N LEU A 64 -3.79 11.43 5.42
CA LEU A 64 -4.25 10.50 6.45
C LEU A 64 -4.96 11.23 7.59
N GLU A 65 -4.37 12.33 8.05
CA GLU A 65 -5.00 13.08 9.13
C GLU A 65 -6.40 13.53 8.76
N ASN A 66 -6.53 14.05 7.55
CA ASN A 66 -7.83 14.53 7.12
C ASN A 66 -8.83 13.39 6.97
N GLY A 67 -8.36 12.26 6.48
CA GLY A 67 -9.25 11.12 6.28
C GLY A 67 -9.68 10.44 7.58
N LEU A 68 -8.93 10.65 8.64
CA LEU A 68 -9.24 10.00 9.91
C LEU A 68 -10.03 10.90 10.87
N LYS A 69 -10.31 12.12 10.50
CA LYS A 69 -11.11 12.99 11.34
C LYS A 69 -12.56 12.55 11.42
#